data_939300f3171373f3d9a927c448be458e
#
_entry.id   939300f3171373f3d9a927c448be458e
#
_cell.length_a   1.000
_cell.length_b   1.000
_cell.length_c   1.000
_cell.angle_alpha   90.00
_cell.angle_beta   90.00
_cell.angle_gamma   90.00
#
_symmetry.space_group_name_H-M   'P 1'
#
loop_
_entity.id
_entity.type
_entity.pdbx_description
1 polymer ?
#
loop_
_entity_poly.entity_id
_entity_poly.type
_entity_poly.pdbx_seq_one_letter_code
_entity_poly.pdbx_strand_id
1 'polypeptide(L)'
;MGRFGSAEALAWLATHGAHADSVELKTLLVPPAGAAAEALTGRHGPTWSVRQTYLLDTADLDLLRAGVEVRLRRRTRGRFDLAVSARRRGSDRERSVPRGARIEYDVVPEGVWQDIEVRRDIDAALAAAVIAGSAKARDLLSATQCAWACGGGAEVVDDARLSELEVHGPLVVRRVKVAATGLGLSRVDLEHFRFPSGRELVELSTRCCPRDVPATAAGFEQLLDERDVVLAPEYCTKTAVWREEVSSRRGGAARGDR
;
A
#
# COMPACT_ATOMS: atom_id res chain seq x y z
N MET A 1 -22.54 5.74 -10.18
CA MET A 1 -21.60 5.14 -9.22
C MET A 1 -20.43 6.10 -9.16
N GLY A 2 -20.09 6.68 -7.98
CA GLY A 2 -18.99 7.63 -7.85
C GLY A 2 -17.65 6.96 -8.12
N ARG A 3 -16.65 7.72 -8.52
CA ARG A 3 -15.28 7.21 -8.80
C ARG A 3 -14.58 6.66 -7.55
N PHE A 4 -15.07 7.00 -6.36
CA PHE A 4 -14.51 6.62 -5.06
C PHE A 4 -15.61 5.99 -4.19
N GLY A 5 -16.02 4.78 -4.53
CA GLY A 5 -17.03 4.05 -3.79
C GLY A 5 -18.46 4.63 -3.94
N SER A 6 -19.40 4.05 -3.24
CA SER A 6 -20.79 4.57 -3.21
C SER A 6 -20.91 5.74 -2.23
N ALA A 7 -21.89 6.63 -2.47
CA ALA A 7 -22.22 7.71 -1.54
C ALA A 7 -22.53 7.17 -0.12
N GLU A 8 -23.12 5.98 -0.04
CA GLU A 8 -23.39 5.28 1.23
C GLU A 8 -22.10 4.90 1.96
N ALA A 9 -21.08 4.40 1.24
CA ALA A 9 -19.78 4.05 1.82
C ALA A 9 -19.05 5.27 2.37
N LEU A 10 -19.10 6.40 1.66
CA LEU A 10 -18.52 7.67 2.12
C LEU A 10 -19.26 8.23 3.34
N ALA A 11 -20.59 8.16 3.35
CA ALA A 11 -21.41 8.57 4.48
C ALA A 11 -21.16 7.66 5.70
N TRP A 12 -21.05 6.36 5.48
CA TRP A 12 -20.70 5.40 6.54
C TRP A 12 -19.36 5.73 7.20
N LEU A 13 -18.34 6.03 6.40
CA LEU A 13 -17.02 6.43 6.92
C LEU A 13 -17.07 7.72 7.73
N ALA A 14 -17.83 8.72 7.28
CA ALA A 14 -17.95 9.98 7.99
C ALA A 14 -18.59 9.80 9.38
N THR A 15 -19.48 8.81 9.53
CA THR A 15 -20.17 8.54 10.80
C THR A 15 -19.49 7.49 11.68
N HIS A 16 -18.90 6.46 11.09
CA HIS A 16 -18.36 5.30 11.82
C HIS A 16 -16.83 5.24 11.82
N GLY A 17 -16.18 6.03 10.98
CA GLY A 17 -14.71 6.05 10.85
C GLY A 17 -13.97 6.86 11.93
N ALA A 18 -14.67 7.42 12.93
CA ALA A 18 -14.09 8.34 13.92
C ALA A 18 -12.88 7.77 14.71
N HIS A 19 -12.77 6.45 14.80
CA HIS A 19 -11.66 5.76 15.45
C HIS A 19 -10.43 5.59 14.56
N ALA A 20 -10.54 5.91 13.27
CA ALA A 20 -9.41 5.80 12.34
C ALA A 20 -8.52 7.06 12.37
N ASP A 21 -7.24 6.84 12.19
CA ASP A 21 -6.24 7.92 12.12
C ASP A 21 -6.35 8.69 10.79
N SER A 22 -6.80 8.01 9.72
CA SER A 22 -6.98 8.63 8.41
C SER A 22 -7.83 7.77 7.48
N VAL A 23 -8.35 8.44 6.44
CA VAL A 23 -8.95 7.80 5.26
C VAL A 23 -8.13 8.18 4.04
N GLU A 24 -7.79 7.21 3.20
CA GLU A 24 -7.09 7.41 1.94
C GLU A 24 -8.00 7.04 0.77
N LEU A 25 -8.31 8.02 -0.08
CA LEU A 25 -9.02 7.78 -1.34
C LEU A 25 -8.00 7.50 -2.42
N LYS A 26 -8.20 6.43 -3.20
CA LYS A 26 -7.24 5.94 -4.20
C LYS A 26 -7.93 5.60 -5.51
N THR A 27 -7.23 5.86 -6.60
CA THR A 27 -7.60 5.38 -7.93
C THR A 27 -6.35 5.06 -8.74
N LEU A 28 -6.51 4.30 -9.82
CA LEU A 28 -5.44 4.04 -10.77
C LEU A 28 -5.63 4.89 -12.02
N LEU A 29 -4.51 5.36 -12.56
CA LEU A 29 -4.44 6.08 -13.82
C LEU A 29 -3.82 5.19 -14.89
N VAL A 30 -4.19 5.45 -16.16
CA VAL A 30 -3.56 4.79 -17.30
C VAL A 30 -2.10 5.27 -17.44
N PRO A 31 -1.12 4.38 -17.60
CA PRO A 31 0.26 4.77 -17.94
C PRO A 31 0.33 5.53 -19.28
N PRO A 32 1.37 6.33 -19.53
CA PRO A 32 2.60 6.41 -18.74
C PRO A 32 2.53 7.42 -17.59
N ALA A 33 3.19 7.09 -16.48
CA ALA A 33 3.22 7.91 -15.26
C ALA A 33 3.77 9.33 -15.48
N GLY A 34 4.66 9.52 -16.44
CA GLY A 34 5.20 10.82 -16.80
C GLY A 34 4.12 11.78 -17.29
N ALA A 35 3.29 11.36 -18.23
CA ALA A 35 2.18 12.15 -18.76
C ALA A 35 1.17 12.51 -17.66
N ALA A 36 0.80 11.53 -16.82
CA ALA A 36 -0.08 11.77 -15.67
C ALA A 36 0.51 12.79 -14.70
N ALA A 37 1.82 12.70 -14.42
CA ALA A 37 2.50 13.65 -13.54
C ALA A 37 2.54 15.06 -14.11
N GLU A 38 2.78 15.23 -15.41
CA GLU A 38 2.76 16.52 -16.09
C GLU A 38 1.35 17.14 -16.10
N ALA A 39 0.33 16.35 -16.43
CA ALA A 39 -1.06 16.78 -16.40
C ALA A 39 -1.47 17.26 -15.00
N LEU A 40 -1.18 16.46 -13.97
CA LEU A 40 -1.55 16.75 -12.58
C LEU A 40 -0.77 17.95 -11.98
N THR A 41 0.50 18.10 -12.32
CA THR A 41 1.34 19.16 -11.74
C THR A 41 1.36 20.44 -12.55
N GLY A 42 0.97 20.40 -13.83
CA GLY A 42 1.13 21.50 -14.79
C GLY A 42 2.61 21.82 -15.09
N ARG A 43 3.53 20.88 -14.85
CA ARG A 43 4.99 21.06 -15.00
C ARG A 43 5.59 19.96 -15.85
N HIS A 44 6.41 20.34 -16.83
CA HIS A 44 7.26 19.38 -17.53
C HIS A 44 8.35 18.84 -16.59
N GLY A 45 8.55 17.51 -16.60
CA GLY A 45 9.61 16.87 -15.84
C GLY A 45 9.52 17.08 -14.32
N PRO A 46 8.39 16.79 -13.67
CA PRO A 46 8.26 16.99 -12.23
C PRO A 46 9.28 16.14 -11.45
N THR A 47 9.73 16.67 -10.31
CA THR A 47 10.73 15.98 -9.48
C THR A 47 10.11 14.77 -8.77
N TRP A 48 10.68 13.59 -9.03
CA TRP A 48 10.30 12.34 -8.40
C TRP A 48 11.15 12.02 -7.18
N SER A 49 10.53 11.71 -6.07
CA SER A 49 11.20 10.99 -4.98
C SER A 49 11.14 9.49 -5.24
N VAL A 50 12.23 8.79 -4.97
CA VAL A 50 12.33 7.34 -5.18
C VAL A 50 12.47 6.63 -3.85
N ARG A 51 11.77 5.51 -3.70
CA ARG A 51 11.89 4.59 -2.58
C ARG A 51 11.86 3.15 -3.07
N GLN A 52 12.37 2.25 -2.26
CA GLN A 52 12.33 0.81 -2.49
C GLN A 52 11.47 0.17 -1.41
N THR A 53 10.63 -0.77 -1.81
CA THR A 53 9.80 -1.55 -0.90
C THR A 53 10.10 -3.03 -1.14
N TYR A 54 10.31 -3.76 -0.06
CA TYR A 54 10.49 -5.21 -0.06
C TYR A 54 9.30 -5.81 0.68
N LEU A 55 8.77 -6.91 0.15
CA LEU A 55 7.80 -7.74 0.83
C LEU A 55 8.56 -8.84 1.56
N LEU A 56 8.23 -9.07 2.82
CA LEU A 56 8.74 -10.18 3.62
C LEU A 56 7.60 -11.19 3.79
N ASP A 57 7.74 -12.35 3.17
CA ASP A 57 6.74 -13.41 3.24
C ASP A 57 7.44 -14.76 3.08
N THR A 58 6.74 -15.83 3.38
CA THR A 58 7.23 -17.17 3.03
C THR A 58 7.29 -17.33 1.53
N ALA A 59 8.05 -18.30 1.08
CA ALA A 59 8.11 -18.64 -0.32
C ALA A 59 6.72 -18.91 -0.93
N ASP A 60 5.75 -19.38 -0.16
CA ASP A 60 4.37 -19.66 -0.58
C ASP A 60 3.41 -18.49 -0.38
N LEU A 61 3.89 -17.33 0.09
CA LEU A 61 3.10 -16.14 0.39
C LEU A 61 1.99 -16.40 1.42
N ASP A 62 2.32 -17.11 2.49
CA ASP A 62 1.37 -17.51 3.55
C ASP A 62 0.76 -16.29 4.25
N LEU A 63 1.57 -15.26 4.52
CA LEU A 63 1.09 -14.03 5.15
C LEU A 63 0.13 -13.28 4.23
N LEU A 64 0.48 -13.10 2.97
CA LEU A 64 -0.40 -12.46 2.00
C LEU A 64 -1.71 -13.23 1.80
N ARG A 65 -1.67 -14.57 1.80
CA ARG A 65 -2.88 -15.39 1.74
C ARG A 65 -3.77 -15.21 2.96
N ALA A 66 -3.16 -15.04 4.13
CA ALA A 66 -3.87 -14.75 5.37
C ALA A 66 -4.37 -13.29 5.46
N GLY A 67 -4.08 -12.43 4.47
CA GLY A 67 -4.47 -11.02 4.46
C GLY A 67 -3.53 -10.13 5.28
N VAL A 68 -2.30 -10.59 5.53
CA VAL A 68 -1.26 -9.83 6.21
C VAL A 68 -0.15 -9.46 5.23
N GLU A 69 0.37 -8.25 5.33
CA GLU A 69 1.47 -7.75 4.53
C GLU A 69 2.60 -7.25 5.43
N VAL A 70 3.81 -7.78 5.25
CA VAL A 70 5.01 -7.33 5.96
C VAL A 70 5.90 -6.60 4.95
N ARG A 71 6.07 -5.30 5.13
CA ARG A 71 6.79 -4.42 4.19
C ARG A 71 7.99 -3.76 4.84
N LEU A 72 9.19 -4.04 4.33
CA LEU A 72 10.39 -3.28 4.61
C LEU A 72 10.56 -2.18 3.56
N ARG A 73 10.62 -0.92 3.99
CA ARG A 73 10.74 0.23 3.09
C ARG A 73 12.07 0.95 3.31
N ARG A 74 12.83 1.10 2.24
CA ARG A 74 13.97 2.01 2.19
C ARG A 74 13.48 3.39 1.77
N ARG A 75 13.56 4.34 2.68
CA ARG A 75 13.19 5.75 2.48
C ARG A 75 14.38 6.58 2.00
N THR A 76 14.10 7.84 1.68
CA THR A 76 15.15 8.84 1.40
C THR A 76 16.14 8.92 2.55
N ARG A 77 17.40 9.21 2.26
CA ARG A 77 18.52 9.29 3.20
C ARG A 77 18.86 7.96 3.89
N GLY A 78 18.57 6.84 3.24
CA GLY A 78 18.96 5.51 3.72
C GLY A 78 18.23 5.00 4.97
N ARG A 79 17.16 5.67 5.43
CA ARG A 79 16.35 5.20 6.54
C ARG A 79 15.48 4.03 6.14
N PHE A 80 15.22 3.13 7.08
CA PHE A 80 14.33 2.00 6.87
C PHE A 80 13.20 2.02 7.90
N ASP A 81 12.02 1.57 7.48
CA ASP A 81 10.90 1.23 8.36
C ASP A 81 10.31 -0.12 7.95
N LEU A 82 9.81 -0.84 8.95
CA LEU A 82 9.07 -2.08 8.80
C LEU A 82 7.63 -1.87 9.24
N ALA A 83 6.70 -2.24 8.37
CA ALA A 83 5.28 -2.21 8.63
C ALA A 83 4.70 -3.61 8.51
N VAL A 84 3.92 -4.02 9.49
CA VAL A 84 3.06 -5.21 9.42
C VAL A 84 1.63 -4.70 9.39
N SER A 85 0.92 -4.95 8.31
CA SER A 85 -0.46 -4.52 8.14
C SER A 85 -1.39 -5.69 7.85
N ALA A 86 -2.60 -5.62 8.41
CA ALA A 86 -3.68 -6.54 8.12
C ALA A 86 -4.83 -5.76 7.47
N ARG A 87 -5.26 -6.24 6.29
CA ARG A 87 -6.30 -5.61 5.50
C ARG A 87 -7.61 -6.39 5.59
N ARG A 88 -8.72 -5.70 5.83
CA ARG A 88 -10.05 -6.28 5.99
C ARG A 88 -11.09 -5.44 5.23
N ARG A 89 -12.23 -6.05 4.90
CA ARG A 89 -13.40 -5.27 4.48
C ARG A 89 -13.96 -4.50 5.68
N GLY A 90 -14.46 -3.28 5.44
CA GLY A 90 -14.91 -2.38 6.51
C GLY A 90 -16.05 -2.92 7.40
N SER A 91 -16.70 -4.02 7.02
CA SER A 91 -17.79 -4.68 7.75
C SER A 91 -17.35 -5.88 8.62
N ASP A 92 -16.07 -6.26 8.60
CA ASP A 92 -15.59 -7.45 9.30
C ASP A 92 -15.49 -7.20 10.81
N ARG A 93 -15.72 -8.28 11.60
CA ARG A 93 -15.73 -8.22 13.07
C ARG A 93 -14.47 -7.56 13.64
N GLU A 94 -14.68 -6.68 14.62
CA GLU A 94 -13.60 -6.09 15.43
C GLU A 94 -12.73 -7.18 16.05
N ARG A 95 -11.49 -7.25 15.63
CA ARG A 95 -10.44 -7.97 16.36
C ARG A 95 -9.68 -6.95 17.21
N SER A 96 -9.09 -7.44 18.29
CA SER A 96 -8.23 -6.62 19.15
C SER A 96 -7.13 -5.94 18.31
N VAL A 97 -7.13 -4.62 18.30
CA VAL A 97 -6.14 -3.80 17.62
C VAL A 97 -4.90 -3.68 18.52
N PRO A 98 -3.68 -3.95 18.03
CA PRO A 98 -2.47 -3.79 18.82
C PRO A 98 -2.31 -2.35 19.32
N ARG A 99 -1.80 -2.19 20.55
CA ARG A 99 -1.53 -0.87 21.09
C ARG A 99 -0.52 -0.12 20.21
N GLY A 100 -0.86 1.10 19.82
CA GLY A 100 -0.03 1.94 18.95
C GLY A 100 -0.09 1.56 17.48
N ALA A 101 -0.98 0.65 17.09
CA ALA A 101 -1.25 0.45 15.68
C ALA A 101 -1.97 1.67 15.09
N ARG A 102 -1.76 1.89 13.81
CA ARG A 102 -2.45 2.90 13.02
C ARG A 102 -3.61 2.24 12.29
N ILE A 103 -4.77 2.87 12.32
CA ILE A 103 -5.96 2.45 11.59
C ILE A 103 -6.18 3.42 10.43
N GLU A 104 -6.19 2.90 9.21
CA GLU A 104 -6.49 3.67 8.00
C GLU A 104 -7.63 2.98 7.23
N TYR A 105 -8.56 3.76 6.68
CA TYR A 105 -9.49 3.24 5.70
C TYR A 105 -9.05 3.62 4.30
N ASP A 106 -8.96 2.62 3.43
CA ASP A 106 -8.73 2.79 2.01
C ASP A 106 -10.07 2.79 1.28
N VAL A 107 -10.38 3.88 0.61
CA VAL A 107 -11.53 4.01 -0.28
C VAL A 107 -11.03 3.86 -1.71
N VAL A 108 -11.48 2.81 -2.36
CA VAL A 108 -11.15 2.46 -3.74
C VAL A 108 -12.45 2.25 -4.54
N PRO A 109 -12.41 2.21 -5.89
CA PRO A 109 -13.63 2.02 -6.68
C PRO A 109 -14.48 0.80 -6.27
N GLU A 110 -13.83 -0.29 -5.81
CA GLU A 110 -14.52 -1.53 -5.42
C GLU A 110 -15.08 -1.50 -3.99
N GLY A 111 -14.78 -0.47 -3.18
CA GLY A 111 -15.30 -0.37 -1.82
C GLY A 111 -14.33 0.18 -0.79
N VAL A 112 -14.64 -0.10 0.46
CA VAL A 112 -13.91 0.39 1.63
C VAL A 112 -13.19 -0.76 2.31
N TRP A 113 -11.90 -0.54 2.59
CA TRP A 113 -11.03 -1.48 3.26
C TRP A 113 -10.43 -0.84 4.49
N GLN A 114 -10.39 -1.57 5.60
CA GLN A 114 -9.65 -1.18 6.80
C GLN A 114 -8.24 -1.76 6.72
N ASP A 115 -7.23 -0.93 6.90
CA ASP A 115 -5.82 -1.32 7.04
C ASP A 115 -5.35 -0.98 8.46
N ILE A 116 -4.93 -1.99 9.22
CA ILE A 116 -4.41 -1.85 10.58
C ILE A 116 -2.92 -2.16 10.54
N GLU A 117 -2.10 -1.14 10.77
CA GLU A 117 -0.65 -1.20 10.59
C GLU A 117 0.10 -1.01 11.91
N VAL A 118 1.01 -1.93 12.22
CA VAL A 118 2.04 -1.78 13.27
C VAL A 118 3.37 -1.46 12.61
N ARG A 119 3.87 -0.25 12.80
CA ARG A 119 5.10 0.24 12.17
C ARG A 119 6.19 0.56 13.17
N ARG A 120 7.45 0.34 12.77
CA ARG A 120 8.64 0.80 13.50
C ARG A 120 9.77 1.20 12.55
N ASP A 121 10.66 2.04 13.02
CA ASP A 121 11.93 2.31 12.33
C ASP A 121 12.88 1.12 12.57
N ILE A 122 13.70 0.82 11.55
CA ILE A 122 14.65 -0.30 11.54
C ILE A 122 16.07 0.26 11.40
N ASP A 123 16.99 -0.36 12.14
CA ASP A 123 18.41 -0.11 11.97
C ASP A 123 18.84 -0.38 10.52
N ALA A 124 19.60 0.54 9.94
CA ALA A 124 19.96 0.46 8.53
C ALA A 124 20.93 -0.69 8.22
N ALA A 125 21.83 -1.04 9.17
CA ALA A 125 22.77 -2.13 8.99
C ALA A 125 22.05 -3.48 9.05
N LEU A 126 21.10 -3.65 10.00
CA LEU A 126 20.28 -4.84 10.08
C LEU A 126 19.39 -5.01 8.84
N ALA A 127 18.74 -3.92 8.39
CA ALA A 127 17.93 -3.97 7.17
C ALA A 127 18.75 -4.37 5.94
N ALA A 128 19.96 -3.82 5.79
CA ALA A 128 20.88 -4.17 4.71
C ALA A 128 21.33 -5.63 4.78
N ALA A 129 21.64 -6.14 5.99
CA ALA A 129 22.03 -7.53 6.21
C ALA A 129 20.92 -8.51 5.81
N VAL A 130 19.65 -8.19 6.16
CA VAL A 130 18.49 -9.00 5.76
C VAL A 130 18.28 -8.97 4.25
N ILE A 131 18.37 -7.80 3.61
CA ILE A 131 18.23 -7.68 2.15
C ILE A 131 19.34 -8.45 1.42
N ALA A 132 20.55 -8.50 1.99
CA ALA A 132 21.69 -9.26 1.45
C ALA A 132 21.63 -10.77 1.78
N GLY A 133 20.66 -11.24 2.58
CA GLY A 133 20.56 -12.64 3.00
C GLY A 133 21.55 -13.07 4.09
N SER A 134 22.25 -12.13 4.72
CA SER A 134 23.21 -12.41 5.81
C SER A 134 22.59 -12.36 7.20
N ALA A 135 21.33 -11.94 7.33
CA ALA A 135 20.52 -11.99 8.54
C ALA A 135 19.09 -12.45 8.19
N LYS A 136 18.36 -12.98 9.16
CA LYS A 136 17.01 -13.49 8.96
C LYS A 136 15.99 -12.37 8.91
N ALA A 137 14.99 -12.46 8.03
CA ALA A 137 13.92 -11.48 7.93
C ALA A 137 13.10 -11.35 9.22
N ARG A 138 12.93 -12.46 9.97
CA ARG A 138 12.28 -12.45 11.29
C ARG A 138 12.96 -11.51 12.29
N ASP A 139 14.27 -11.31 12.22
CA ASP A 139 15.03 -10.45 13.16
C ASP A 139 14.62 -8.97 13.07
N LEU A 140 13.94 -8.57 12.00
CA LEU A 140 13.37 -7.23 11.83
C LEU A 140 12.08 -7.03 12.62
N LEU A 141 11.36 -8.10 12.98
CA LEU A 141 10.06 -8.03 13.62
C LEU A 141 10.19 -7.85 15.14
N SER A 142 9.42 -6.93 15.71
CA SER A 142 9.21 -6.86 17.16
C SER A 142 8.21 -7.94 17.60
N ALA A 143 8.16 -8.24 18.91
CA ALA A 143 7.20 -9.19 19.47
C ALA A 143 5.74 -8.83 19.10
N THR A 144 5.37 -7.52 19.15
CA THR A 144 4.05 -7.05 18.74
C THR A 144 3.80 -7.29 17.25
N GLN A 145 4.82 -7.07 16.41
CA GLN A 145 4.71 -7.31 14.96
C GLN A 145 4.61 -8.81 14.63
N CYS A 146 5.35 -9.68 15.34
CA CYS A 146 5.19 -11.14 15.21
C CYS A 146 3.76 -11.57 15.56
N ALA A 147 3.26 -11.16 16.73
CA ALA A 147 1.91 -11.50 17.15
C ALA A 147 0.85 -10.98 16.15
N TRP A 148 1.06 -9.76 15.60
CA TRP A 148 0.15 -9.20 14.61
C TRP A 148 0.26 -9.88 13.24
N ALA A 149 1.44 -10.31 12.83
CA ALA A 149 1.64 -11.09 11.60
C ALA A 149 0.93 -12.46 11.68
N CYS A 150 0.96 -13.11 12.85
CA CYS A 150 0.31 -14.39 13.06
C CYS A 150 -1.23 -14.29 13.20
N GLY A 151 -1.74 -13.28 13.90
CA GLY A 151 -3.16 -13.20 14.29
C GLY A 151 -3.95 -12.04 13.68
N GLY A 152 -3.32 -11.12 12.97
CA GLY A 152 -3.96 -9.92 12.41
C GLY A 152 -4.82 -10.17 11.19
N GLY A 153 -4.51 -11.18 10.39
CA GLY A 153 -5.19 -11.50 9.14
C GLY A 153 -6.53 -12.22 9.28
N ALA A 154 -7.10 -12.62 8.15
CA ALA A 154 -8.33 -13.42 8.11
C ALA A 154 -8.08 -14.84 8.68
N GLU A 155 -6.93 -15.38 8.42
CA GLU A 155 -6.47 -16.69 8.91
C GLU A 155 -5.31 -16.52 9.89
N VAL A 156 -5.16 -17.49 10.80
CA VAL A 156 -4.03 -17.53 11.73
C VAL A 156 -2.83 -18.19 11.03
N VAL A 157 -1.68 -17.53 11.09
CA VAL A 157 -0.41 -18.06 10.59
C VAL A 157 0.42 -18.55 11.77
N ASP A 158 1.01 -19.75 11.66
CA ASP A 158 1.90 -20.29 12.68
C ASP A 158 3.16 -19.41 12.81
N ASP A 159 3.57 -19.12 14.07
CA ASP A 159 4.79 -18.35 14.36
C ASP A 159 6.06 -19.00 13.76
N ALA A 160 6.10 -20.33 13.64
CA ALA A 160 7.19 -21.04 12.96
C ALA A 160 7.40 -20.55 11.53
N ARG A 161 6.33 -20.18 10.81
CA ARG A 161 6.39 -19.63 9.44
C ARG A 161 7.15 -18.31 9.36
N LEU A 162 7.18 -17.52 10.44
CA LEU A 162 7.97 -16.29 10.47
C LEU A 162 9.48 -16.54 10.36
N SER A 163 9.93 -17.76 10.68
CA SER A 163 11.33 -18.17 10.52
C SER A 163 11.70 -18.47 9.07
N GLU A 164 10.69 -18.69 8.22
CA GLU A 164 10.82 -19.00 6.79
C GLU A 164 10.64 -17.77 5.89
N LEU A 165 10.56 -16.56 6.47
CA LEU A 165 10.39 -15.34 5.69
C LEU A 165 11.58 -15.08 4.76
N GLU A 166 11.26 -14.86 3.51
CA GLU A 166 12.16 -14.45 2.44
C GLU A 166 11.94 -12.98 2.08
N VAL A 167 12.93 -12.38 1.43
CA VAL A 167 12.87 -10.99 0.93
C VAL A 167 12.48 -10.98 -0.54
N HIS A 168 11.29 -10.49 -0.85
CA HIS A 168 10.84 -10.32 -2.23
C HIS A 168 10.95 -8.86 -2.66
N GLY A 169 11.52 -8.61 -3.83
CA GLY A 169 11.67 -7.26 -4.37
C GLY A 169 13.08 -6.91 -4.82
N PRO A 170 13.45 -5.63 -4.92
CA PRO A 170 12.64 -4.47 -4.54
C PRO A 170 11.53 -4.12 -5.55
N LEU A 171 10.40 -3.66 -5.03
CA LEU A 171 9.46 -2.85 -5.80
C LEU A 171 9.94 -1.39 -5.76
N VAL A 172 10.26 -0.85 -6.93
CA VAL A 172 10.66 0.56 -7.05
C VAL A 172 9.42 1.44 -7.12
N VAL A 173 9.33 2.40 -6.20
CA VAL A 173 8.22 3.34 -6.11
C VAL A 173 8.75 4.75 -6.33
N ARG A 174 8.25 5.42 -7.37
CA ARG A 174 8.49 6.84 -7.64
C ARG A 174 7.27 7.63 -7.19
N ARG A 175 7.46 8.78 -6.58
CA ARG A 175 6.35 9.60 -6.08
C ARG A 175 6.54 11.08 -6.38
N VAL A 176 5.47 11.70 -6.86
CA VAL A 176 5.32 13.15 -6.99
C VAL A 176 4.21 13.62 -6.05
N LYS A 177 4.41 14.79 -5.44
CA LYS A 177 3.35 15.50 -4.71
C LYS A 177 2.65 16.46 -5.66
N VAL A 178 1.34 16.37 -5.72
CA VAL A 178 0.49 17.24 -6.52
C VAL A 178 -0.08 18.34 -5.62
N ALA A 179 0.05 19.60 -6.05
CA ALA A 179 -0.54 20.73 -5.35
C ALA A 179 -2.01 20.86 -5.75
N ALA A 180 -2.91 20.77 -4.80
CA ALA A 180 -4.37 20.85 -5.01
C ALA A 180 -5.08 21.57 -3.85
N THR A 181 -4.41 22.51 -3.18
CA THR A 181 -4.96 23.23 -2.01
C THR A 181 -6.20 24.05 -2.35
N GLY A 182 -6.31 24.57 -3.58
CA GLY A 182 -7.50 25.27 -4.05
C GLY A 182 -8.76 24.42 -4.11
N LEU A 183 -8.61 23.07 -4.10
CA LEU A 183 -9.71 22.12 -4.08
C LEU A 183 -9.96 21.51 -2.67
N GLY A 184 -9.42 22.12 -1.63
CA GLY A 184 -9.55 21.61 -0.25
C GLY A 184 -8.74 20.33 0.03
N LEU A 185 -7.84 19.92 -0.88
CA LEU A 185 -7.03 18.73 -0.73
C LEU A 185 -5.70 19.07 -0.05
N SER A 186 -5.52 18.57 1.17
CA SER A 186 -4.30 18.85 1.96
C SER A 186 -3.05 18.15 1.39
N ARG A 187 -3.25 17.00 0.73
CA ARG A 187 -2.17 16.19 0.19
C ARG A 187 -2.68 15.27 -0.92
N VAL A 188 -2.09 15.39 -2.08
CA VAL A 188 -2.30 14.46 -3.20
C VAL A 188 -0.94 13.88 -3.59
N ASP A 189 -0.86 12.56 -3.66
CA ASP A 189 0.34 11.82 -4.04
C ASP A 189 0.06 11.04 -5.33
N LEU A 190 0.93 11.18 -6.32
CA LEU A 190 0.99 10.31 -7.49
C LEU A 190 2.13 9.33 -7.27
N GLU A 191 1.84 8.04 -7.24
CA GLU A 191 2.82 6.96 -7.08
C GLU A 191 2.89 6.10 -8.33
N HIS A 192 4.09 5.87 -8.81
CA HIS A 192 4.41 4.99 -9.92
C HIS A 192 5.18 3.78 -9.40
N PHE A 193 4.57 2.61 -9.53
CA PHE A 193 5.13 1.32 -9.13
C PHE A 193 5.67 0.61 -10.37
N ARG A 194 6.93 0.19 -10.33
CA ARG A 194 7.55 -0.61 -11.37
C ARG A 194 7.92 -1.97 -10.80
N PHE A 195 7.25 -2.98 -11.32
CA PHE A 195 7.47 -4.37 -10.93
C PHE A 195 8.62 -4.98 -11.71
N PRO A 196 9.24 -6.05 -11.18
CA PRO A 196 10.36 -6.71 -11.84
C PRO A 196 10.03 -7.33 -13.22
N SER A 197 8.76 -7.65 -13.49
CA SER A 197 8.29 -8.10 -14.82
C SER A 197 8.25 -7.00 -15.87
N GLY A 198 8.40 -5.72 -15.45
CA GLY A 198 8.16 -4.56 -16.29
C GLY A 198 6.74 -4.02 -16.22
N ARG A 199 5.81 -4.71 -15.53
CA ARG A 199 4.46 -4.20 -15.27
C ARG A 199 4.54 -2.90 -14.44
N GLU A 200 3.63 -1.98 -14.73
CA GLU A 200 3.56 -0.69 -14.05
C GLU A 200 2.15 -0.44 -13.50
N LEU A 201 2.08 0.21 -12.35
CA LEU A 201 0.85 0.81 -11.82
C LEU A 201 1.11 2.30 -11.55
N VAL A 202 0.11 3.12 -11.85
CA VAL A 202 0.10 4.56 -11.55
C VAL A 202 -1.07 4.82 -10.63
N GLU A 203 -0.80 5.05 -9.34
CA GLU A 203 -1.82 5.28 -8.31
C GLU A 203 -1.84 6.75 -7.93
N LEU A 204 -3.02 7.35 -7.96
CA LEU A 204 -3.27 8.68 -7.43
C LEU A 204 -4.04 8.54 -6.13
N SER A 205 -3.59 9.20 -5.06
CA SER A 205 -4.25 9.14 -3.76
C SER A 205 -4.28 10.47 -3.04
N THR A 206 -5.28 10.63 -2.17
CA THR A 206 -5.38 11.74 -1.23
C THR A 206 -5.78 11.24 0.15
N ARG A 207 -5.37 11.94 1.21
CA ARG A 207 -5.69 11.58 2.60
C ARG A 207 -6.44 12.70 3.30
N CYS A 208 -7.38 12.29 4.16
CA CYS A 208 -8.13 13.20 5.01
C CYS A 208 -8.46 12.57 6.37
N CYS A 209 -9.01 13.37 7.28
CA CYS A 209 -9.70 12.86 8.46
C CYS A 209 -11.03 12.21 8.05
N PRO A 210 -11.55 11.23 8.80
CA PRO A 210 -12.83 10.57 8.46
C PRO A 210 -13.99 11.54 8.22
N ARG A 211 -14.13 12.56 9.05
CA ARG A 211 -15.19 13.59 8.93
C ARG A 211 -15.15 14.40 7.63
N ASP A 212 -13.97 14.49 7.00
CA ASP A 212 -13.73 15.31 5.81
C ASP A 212 -13.89 14.50 4.50
N VAL A 213 -14.21 13.20 4.60
CA VAL A 213 -14.30 12.27 3.45
C VAL A 213 -15.21 12.78 2.33
N PRO A 214 -16.45 13.24 2.58
CA PRO A 214 -17.32 13.69 1.49
C PRO A 214 -16.75 14.89 0.74
N ALA A 215 -16.24 15.88 1.47
CA ALA A 215 -15.63 17.07 0.86
C ALA A 215 -14.33 16.73 0.10
N THR A 216 -13.50 15.84 0.67
CA THR A 216 -12.27 15.39 0.03
C THR A 216 -12.56 14.59 -1.24
N ALA A 217 -13.58 13.74 -1.24
CA ALA A 217 -13.99 12.99 -2.42
C ALA A 217 -14.43 13.93 -3.55
N ALA A 218 -15.27 14.93 -3.24
CA ALA A 218 -15.71 15.92 -4.22
C ALA A 218 -14.52 16.72 -4.82
N GLY A 219 -13.61 17.21 -3.96
CA GLY A 219 -12.40 17.91 -4.42
C GLY A 219 -11.46 17.03 -5.24
N PHE A 220 -11.39 15.73 -4.92
CA PHE A 220 -10.57 14.79 -5.67
C PHE A 220 -11.18 14.44 -7.03
N GLU A 221 -12.51 14.29 -7.12
CA GLU A 221 -13.22 14.15 -8.40
C GLU A 221 -13.01 15.40 -9.28
N GLN A 222 -13.15 16.59 -8.69
CA GLN A 222 -12.90 17.85 -9.40
C GLN A 222 -11.46 17.94 -9.93
N LEU A 223 -10.45 17.52 -9.13
CA LEU A 223 -9.06 17.47 -9.58
C LEU A 223 -8.89 16.59 -10.83
N LEU A 224 -9.53 15.41 -10.83
CA LEU A 224 -9.45 14.48 -11.95
C LEU A 224 -10.07 15.07 -13.21
N ASP A 225 -11.21 15.77 -13.10
CA ASP A 225 -11.89 16.42 -14.22
C ASP A 225 -11.09 17.62 -14.76
N GLU A 226 -10.55 18.47 -13.87
CA GLU A 226 -9.76 19.65 -14.27
C GLU A 226 -8.43 19.31 -14.94
N ARG A 227 -7.84 18.15 -14.61
CA ARG A 227 -6.52 17.73 -15.11
C ARG A 227 -6.57 16.76 -16.29
N ASP A 228 -7.77 16.43 -16.74
CA ASP A 228 -8.01 15.53 -17.89
C ASP A 228 -7.15 14.25 -17.84
N VAL A 229 -7.07 13.64 -16.64
CA VAL A 229 -6.33 12.39 -16.44
C VAL A 229 -7.23 11.19 -16.72
N VAL A 230 -6.67 10.19 -17.39
CA VAL A 230 -7.41 8.99 -17.78
C VAL A 230 -7.31 7.96 -16.66
N LEU A 231 -8.48 7.56 -16.11
CA LEU A 231 -8.57 6.50 -15.12
C LEU A 231 -8.37 5.12 -15.76
N ALA A 232 -7.69 4.23 -15.04
CA ALA A 232 -7.62 2.83 -15.45
C ALA A 232 -9.04 2.21 -15.39
N PRO A 233 -9.39 1.35 -16.37
CA PRO A 233 -10.72 0.74 -16.44
C PRO A 233 -11.02 -0.19 -15.27
N GLU A 234 -9.97 -0.78 -14.70
CA GLU A 234 -10.04 -1.70 -13.57
C GLU A 234 -9.06 -1.27 -12.48
N TYR A 235 -9.49 -1.42 -11.23
CA TYR A 235 -8.61 -1.20 -10.09
C TYR A 235 -7.98 -2.53 -9.67
N CYS A 236 -6.68 -2.50 -9.40
CA CYS A 236 -5.96 -3.60 -8.76
C CYS A 236 -4.99 -3.05 -7.72
N THR A 237 -4.80 -3.77 -6.63
CA THR A 237 -3.83 -3.35 -5.61
C THR A 237 -2.41 -3.74 -6.02
N LYS A 238 -1.43 -2.93 -5.61
CA LYS A 238 0.00 -3.27 -5.76
C LYS A 238 0.35 -4.64 -5.17
N THR A 239 -0.32 -5.01 -4.07
CA THR A 239 -0.15 -6.29 -3.40
C THR A 239 -0.68 -7.45 -4.26
N ALA A 240 -1.81 -7.28 -4.95
CA ALA A 240 -2.33 -8.29 -5.88
C ALA A 240 -1.35 -8.52 -7.03
N VAL A 241 -0.85 -7.44 -7.64
CA VAL A 241 0.17 -7.55 -8.70
C VAL A 241 1.44 -8.22 -8.18
N TRP A 242 1.88 -7.86 -6.98
CA TRP A 242 3.09 -8.47 -6.41
C TRP A 242 2.91 -9.97 -6.17
N ARG A 243 1.76 -10.39 -5.67
CA ARG A 243 1.43 -11.82 -5.52
C ARG A 243 1.52 -12.58 -6.84
N GLU A 244 0.98 -12.00 -7.91
CA GLU A 244 1.08 -12.58 -9.26
C GLU A 244 2.53 -12.71 -9.73
N GLU A 245 3.34 -11.66 -9.52
CA GLU A 245 4.76 -11.63 -9.88
C GLU A 245 5.58 -12.72 -9.18
N VAL A 246 5.41 -12.87 -7.87
CA VAL A 246 6.14 -13.88 -7.08
C VAL A 246 5.70 -15.28 -7.50
N SER A 247 4.39 -15.51 -7.67
CA SER A 247 3.86 -16.82 -8.10
C SER A 247 4.34 -17.22 -9.50
N SER A 248 4.40 -16.27 -10.43
CA SER A 248 4.83 -16.53 -11.82
C SER A 248 6.31 -16.91 -11.92
N ARG A 249 7.18 -16.31 -11.10
CA ARG A 249 8.61 -16.65 -11.08
C ARG A 249 8.88 -18.09 -10.67
N ARG A 250 8.09 -18.63 -9.75
CA ARG A 250 8.19 -20.02 -9.31
C ARG A 250 7.77 -21.02 -10.37
N GLY A 251 6.67 -20.72 -11.07
CA GLY A 251 6.21 -21.57 -12.18
C GLY A 251 7.22 -21.65 -13.33
N GLY A 252 8.03 -20.61 -13.55
CA GLY A 252 9.11 -20.57 -14.53
C GLY A 252 10.33 -21.38 -14.10
N ALA A 253 10.74 -21.32 -12.83
CA ALA A 253 11.88 -22.06 -12.31
C ALA A 253 11.62 -23.59 -12.30
N ALA A 254 10.39 -24.02 -12.04
CA ALA A 254 10.02 -25.44 -12.03
C ALA A 254 9.95 -26.09 -13.44
N ARG A 255 9.93 -25.29 -14.51
CA ARG A 255 9.89 -25.80 -15.91
C ARG A 255 11.26 -25.83 -16.59
N GLY A 256 12.29 -25.23 -15.98
CA GLY A 256 13.65 -25.16 -16.54
C GLY A 256 14.55 -26.35 -16.22
N ASP A 257 14.11 -27.26 -15.35
CA ASP A 257 14.89 -28.40 -14.85
C ASP A 257 14.41 -29.78 -15.40
N ARG A 258 13.88 -29.79 -16.63
CA ARG A 258 13.51 -31.03 -17.31
C ARG A 258 14.17 -31.12 -18.68
#